data_ce4bc66034d99a9be0851f10d3c2012f
#
_entry.id   ce4bc66034d99a9be0851f10d3c2012f
#
_cell.length_a   1.000
_cell.length_b   1.000
_cell.length_c   1.000
_cell.angle_alpha   90.00
_cell.angle_beta   90.00
_cell.angle_gamma   90.00
#
_symmetry.space_group_name_H-M   'P 1'
#
loop_
_entity.id
_entity.type
_entity.pdbx_description
1 polymer ?
#
loop_
_entity_poly.entity_id
_entity_poly.type
_entity_poly.pdbx_seq_one_letter_code
_entity_poly.pdbx_strand_id
1 'polypeptide(L)'
;MSQYSRWPGYVKASIAAVLMLAALALVGVVNLLEDDEPEVAVPQSQKQEVAKRPKCPEGPIAGVDLPCLGAASTAAAKDIQIVTVWAWWCEPCRTELPFFQDIARSHSTWNVVGVHADANAANGAALLSDLGVDLPSYQDENGTFAGELGLPNVIPVTVVVRDGKVEKKFVKPFTSADELEQAIDEVLK
;
A
#
# COMPACT_ATOMS: atom_id res chain seq x y z
N MET A 1 50.12 51.96 13.63
CA MET A 1 50.72 51.56 12.37
C MET A 1 52.08 50.99 12.61
N SER A 2 52.18 49.79 12.60
CA SER A 2 53.12 48.76 12.14
C SER A 2 54.54 48.75 12.78
N GLN A 3 54.62 48.21 13.99
CA GLN A 3 55.87 47.74 14.61
C GLN A 3 56.50 46.52 13.87
N TYR A 4 55.67 45.84 13.03
CA TYR A 4 56.09 44.63 12.29
C TYR A 4 57.22 44.85 11.26
N SER A 5 57.38 46.09 10.83
CA SER A 5 58.41 46.45 9.86
C SER A 5 59.87 46.40 10.35
N ARG A 6 60.12 46.41 11.66
CA ARG A 6 61.49 46.49 12.28
C ARG A 6 62.12 45.15 12.61
N TRP A 7 61.38 44.04 12.41
CA TRP A 7 61.94 42.74 12.81
C TRP A 7 62.83 42.15 11.73
N PRO A 8 63.99 41.54 12.11
CA PRO A 8 64.88 40.93 11.18
C PRO A 8 64.19 39.78 10.39
N GLY A 9 64.65 39.56 9.14
CA GLY A 9 64.00 38.67 8.20
C GLY A 9 63.77 37.24 8.70
N TYR A 10 64.67 36.70 9.51
CA TYR A 10 64.53 35.37 10.10
C TYR A 10 63.37 35.28 11.13
N VAL A 11 63.11 36.35 11.87
CA VAL A 11 61.97 36.39 12.84
C VAL A 11 60.64 36.40 12.09
N LYS A 12 60.53 37.11 10.96
CA LYS A 12 59.32 37.12 10.11
C LYS A 12 59.08 35.76 9.49
N ALA A 13 60.22 35.10 9.03
CA ALA A 13 60.10 33.74 8.49
C ALA A 13 59.65 32.70 9.53
N SER A 14 60.19 32.82 10.76
CA SER A 14 59.84 31.94 11.87
C SER A 14 58.35 32.10 12.29
N ILE A 15 57.85 33.36 12.35
CA ILE A 15 56.43 33.63 12.68
C ILE A 15 55.52 33.08 11.58
N ALA A 16 55.87 33.28 10.31
CA ALA A 16 55.09 32.73 9.20
C ALA A 16 55.03 31.19 9.22
N ALA A 17 56.16 30.53 9.53
CA ALA A 17 56.20 29.08 9.66
C ALA A 17 55.36 28.56 10.84
N VAL A 18 55.40 29.21 11.98
CA VAL A 18 54.57 28.85 13.16
C VAL A 18 53.08 29.03 12.86
N LEU A 19 52.69 30.13 12.21
CA LEU A 19 51.28 30.36 11.83
C LEU A 19 50.80 29.34 10.81
N MET A 20 51.64 28.94 9.86
CA MET A 20 51.33 27.92 8.88
C MET A 20 51.12 26.53 9.53
N LEU A 21 52.01 26.16 10.47
CA LEU A 21 51.89 24.93 11.22
C LEU A 21 50.66 24.93 12.13
N ALA A 22 50.31 26.05 12.75
CA ALA A 22 49.12 26.19 13.55
C ALA A 22 47.84 26.09 12.68
N ALA A 23 47.86 26.67 11.48
CA ALA A 23 46.76 26.54 10.54
C ALA A 23 46.54 25.08 10.05
N LEU A 24 47.66 24.38 9.75
CA LEU A 24 47.60 22.96 9.37
C LEU A 24 47.12 22.06 10.53
N ALA A 25 47.51 22.36 11.76
CA ALA A 25 47.04 21.65 12.94
C ALA A 25 45.54 21.89 13.18
N LEU A 26 45.06 23.12 12.98
CA LEU A 26 43.62 23.44 13.08
C LEU A 26 42.79 22.73 12.02
N VAL A 27 43.27 22.66 10.77
CA VAL A 27 42.59 21.90 9.69
C VAL A 27 42.56 20.40 10.01
N GLY A 28 43.67 19.87 10.55
CA GLY A 28 43.74 18.48 10.98
C GLY A 28 42.77 18.15 12.13
N VAL A 29 42.64 19.07 13.10
CA VAL A 29 41.69 18.91 14.23
C VAL A 29 40.24 19.02 13.75
N VAL A 30 39.92 19.93 12.83
CA VAL A 30 38.57 20.06 12.29
C VAL A 30 38.16 18.79 11.53
N ASN A 31 39.07 18.19 10.74
CA ASN A 31 38.80 16.92 10.06
C ASN A 31 38.75 15.71 10.99
N LEU A 32 39.29 15.80 12.21
CA LEU A 32 39.18 14.75 13.22
C LEU A 32 37.96 14.94 14.14
N LEU A 33 37.29 16.11 14.08
CA LEU A 33 36.07 16.42 14.82
C LEU A 33 34.80 16.29 13.93
N GLU A 34 34.97 16.04 12.62
CA GLU A 34 33.92 15.46 11.79
C GLU A 34 33.90 13.96 12.09
N ASP A 35 33.78 13.65 13.39
CA ASP A 35 33.41 12.32 13.83
C ASP A 35 32.09 11.92 13.17
N ASP A 36 32.14 10.79 12.45
CA ASP A 36 31.07 9.87 12.23
C ASP A 36 29.98 10.01 13.29
N GLU A 37 29.03 10.94 13.11
CA GLU A 37 27.71 10.65 13.60
C GLU A 37 27.34 9.33 12.92
N PRO A 38 27.07 8.27 13.66
CA PRO A 38 26.53 7.08 13.05
C PRO A 38 25.29 7.59 12.32
N GLU A 39 25.37 7.64 10.99
CA GLU A 39 24.20 7.78 10.13
C GLU A 39 23.28 6.67 10.60
N VAL A 40 22.38 7.05 11.52
CA VAL A 40 21.24 6.20 11.88
C VAL A 40 20.57 6.03 10.53
N ALA A 41 20.88 4.93 9.86
CA ALA A 41 20.19 4.49 8.69
C ALA A 41 18.73 4.42 9.12
N VAL A 42 18.02 5.52 8.90
CA VAL A 42 16.57 5.53 8.96
C VAL A 42 16.20 4.39 8.02
N PRO A 43 15.56 3.30 8.49
CA PRO A 43 15.17 2.23 7.61
C PRO A 43 14.36 2.92 6.52
N GLN A 44 14.94 3.04 5.33
CA GLN A 44 14.18 3.44 4.16
C GLN A 44 13.02 2.47 4.17
N SER A 45 11.84 2.97 4.42
CA SER A 45 10.60 2.21 4.30
C SER A 45 10.68 1.60 2.90
N GLN A 46 11.20 0.38 2.85
CA GLN A 46 11.25 -0.39 1.61
C GLN A 46 9.81 -0.50 1.21
N LYS A 47 9.40 0.28 0.22
CA LYS A 47 8.09 0.16 -0.40
C LYS A 47 8.00 -1.30 -0.84
N GLN A 48 7.34 -2.10 -0.01
CA GLN A 48 7.24 -3.53 -0.20
C GLN A 48 6.60 -3.76 -1.57
N GLU A 49 7.30 -4.46 -2.45
CA GLU A 49 6.83 -4.68 -3.81
C GLU A 49 5.51 -5.45 -3.77
N VAL A 50 4.48 -4.87 -4.39
CA VAL A 50 3.17 -5.52 -4.49
C VAL A 50 3.23 -6.59 -5.56
N ALA A 51 2.98 -7.84 -5.20
CA ALA A 51 2.95 -8.95 -6.14
C ALA A 51 1.91 -8.69 -7.26
N LYS A 52 2.25 -9.09 -8.48
CA LYS A 52 1.35 -8.94 -9.64
C LYS A 52 0.08 -9.75 -9.42
N ARG A 53 -1.06 -9.09 -9.58
CA ARG A 53 -2.40 -9.68 -9.39
C ARG A 53 -3.24 -9.61 -10.67
N PRO A 54 -4.38 -10.32 -10.74
CA PRO A 54 -5.34 -10.18 -11.83
C PRO A 54 -5.80 -8.73 -12.01
N LYS A 55 -6.09 -8.38 -13.26
CA LYS A 55 -6.55 -7.04 -13.61
C LYS A 55 -7.98 -6.82 -13.16
N CYS A 56 -8.26 -5.65 -12.59
CA CYS A 56 -9.60 -5.25 -12.22
C CYS A 56 -10.43 -4.81 -13.43
N PRO A 57 -11.77 -4.88 -13.35
CA PRO A 57 -12.65 -4.13 -14.24
C PRO A 57 -12.34 -2.63 -14.24
N GLU A 58 -12.53 -1.94 -15.36
CA GLU A 58 -12.44 -0.49 -15.46
C GLU A 58 -13.70 0.18 -14.90
N GLY A 59 -13.52 1.41 -14.40
CA GLY A 59 -14.60 2.21 -13.85
C GLY A 59 -14.88 1.95 -12.37
N PRO A 60 -15.86 2.67 -11.83
CA PRO A 60 -16.18 2.61 -10.41
C PRO A 60 -16.77 1.26 -10.00
N ILE A 61 -16.44 0.83 -8.80
CA ILE A 61 -17.06 -0.32 -8.15
C ILE A 61 -18.11 0.19 -7.16
N ALA A 62 -19.37 -0.18 -7.38
CA ALA A 62 -20.50 0.36 -6.62
C ALA A 62 -20.53 1.91 -6.56
N GLY A 63 -20.04 2.57 -7.61
CA GLY A 63 -19.94 4.04 -7.68
C GLY A 63 -18.67 4.64 -7.06
N VAL A 64 -17.76 3.83 -6.54
CA VAL A 64 -16.51 4.28 -5.90
C VAL A 64 -15.30 3.95 -6.78
N ASP A 65 -14.46 4.95 -7.06
CA ASP A 65 -13.22 4.77 -7.80
C ASP A 65 -12.08 4.34 -6.86
N LEU A 66 -11.50 3.19 -7.13
CA LEU A 66 -10.38 2.63 -6.39
C LEU A 66 -9.29 2.11 -7.33
N PRO A 67 -8.01 2.23 -6.94
CA PRO A 67 -6.93 1.61 -7.70
C PRO A 67 -6.99 0.09 -7.61
N CYS A 68 -6.58 -0.60 -8.68
CA CYS A 68 -6.48 -2.06 -8.67
C CYS A 68 -5.25 -2.53 -7.87
N LEU A 69 -5.42 -3.53 -7.03
CA LEU A 69 -4.35 -4.13 -6.23
C LEU A 69 -3.37 -4.90 -7.12
N GLY A 70 -2.15 -4.37 -7.28
CA GLY A 70 -1.06 -5.03 -7.98
C GLY A 70 -1.23 -5.21 -9.49
N ALA A 71 -2.18 -4.50 -10.12
CA ALA A 71 -2.43 -4.53 -11.55
C ALA A 71 -3.00 -3.21 -12.07
N ALA A 72 -3.10 -3.09 -13.41
CA ALA A 72 -3.90 -2.04 -14.05
C ALA A 72 -5.31 -2.55 -14.35
N SER A 73 -6.29 -1.66 -14.43
CA SER A 73 -7.65 -1.98 -14.89
C SER A 73 -7.68 -2.08 -16.43
N THR A 74 -8.47 -3.00 -17.00
CA THR A 74 -8.47 -3.21 -18.46
C THR A 74 -9.76 -3.75 -19.07
N ALA A 75 -10.78 -4.06 -18.28
CA ALA A 75 -12.03 -4.61 -18.80
C ALA A 75 -13.22 -3.76 -18.31
N ALA A 76 -14.21 -3.54 -19.18
CA ALA A 76 -15.42 -2.83 -18.79
C ALA A 76 -16.11 -3.51 -17.59
N ALA A 77 -16.65 -2.70 -16.70
CA ALA A 77 -17.50 -3.21 -15.62
C ALA A 77 -18.78 -3.78 -16.21
N LYS A 78 -19.30 -4.85 -15.57
CA LYS A 78 -20.58 -5.46 -15.92
C LYS A 78 -21.68 -4.91 -15.02
N ASP A 79 -22.92 -5.08 -15.43
CA ASP A 79 -24.07 -4.56 -14.73
C ASP A 79 -24.23 -5.15 -13.32
N ILE A 80 -23.84 -6.42 -13.14
CA ILE A 80 -23.83 -7.09 -11.84
C ILE A 80 -22.41 -7.13 -11.30
N GLN A 81 -22.24 -6.59 -10.08
CA GLN A 81 -20.97 -6.60 -9.36
C GLN A 81 -21.19 -7.25 -7.98
N ILE A 82 -20.39 -8.24 -7.67
CA ILE A 82 -20.35 -8.89 -6.35
C ILE A 82 -19.01 -8.52 -5.71
N VAL A 83 -19.09 -7.76 -4.62
CA VAL A 83 -17.91 -7.17 -3.97
C VAL A 83 -17.76 -7.73 -2.59
N THR A 84 -16.62 -8.34 -2.28
CA THR A 84 -16.24 -8.69 -0.90
C THR A 84 -15.24 -7.69 -0.35
N VAL A 85 -15.55 -7.11 0.81
CA VAL A 85 -14.63 -6.23 1.55
C VAL A 85 -13.86 -7.08 2.56
N TRP A 86 -12.55 -7.08 2.46
CA TRP A 86 -11.67 -7.98 3.20
C TRP A 86 -10.34 -7.32 3.59
N ALA A 87 -9.60 -7.92 4.52
CA ALA A 87 -8.23 -7.53 4.82
C ALA A 87 -7.34 -8.76 5.05
N TRP A 88 -6.03 -8.60 4.84
CA TRP A 88 -5.06 -9.70 4.96
C TRP A 88 -5.00 -10.36 6.35
N TRP A 89 -5.34 -9.63 7.40
CA TRP A 89 -5.38 -10.10 8.80
C TRP A 89 -6.75 -10.62 9.24
N CYS A 90 -7.77 -10.56 8.38
CA CYS A 90 -9.15 -10.99 8.69
C CYS A 90 -9.30 -12.50 8.49
N GLU A 91 -9.33 -13.27 9.57
CA GLU A 91 -9.42 -14.72 9.49
C GLU A 91 -10.68 -15.25 8.79
N PRO A 92 -11.91 -14.76 9.09
CA PRO A 92 -13.09 -15.23 8.34
C PRO A 92 -13.03 -14.82 6.86
N CYS A 93 -12.41 -13.70 6.50
CA CYS A 93 -12.24 -13.30 5.11
C CYS A 93 -11.34 -14.32 4.35
N ARG A 94 -10.28 -14.81 4.99
CA ARG A 94 -9.37 -15.82 4.41
C ARG A 94 -10.11 -17.10 4.03
N THR A 95 -11.07 -17.49 4.85
CA THR A 95 -11.88 -18.69 4.62
C THR A 95 -12.84 -18.52 3.46
N GLU A 96 -13.45 -17.33 3.28
CA GLU A 96 -14.48 -17.12 2.25
C GLU A 96 -13.92 -16.65 0.89
N LEU A 97 -12.72 -16.06 0.82
CA LEU A 97 -12.13 -15.58 -0.44
C LEU A 97 -12.11 -16.64 -1.56
N PRO A 98 -11.82 -17.93 -1.31
CA PRO A 98 -11.93 -18.99 -2.31
C PRO A 98 -13.37 -19.15 -2.87
N PHE A 99 -14.41 -18.94 -2.06
CA PHE A 99 -15.81 -19.04 -2.51
C PHE A 99 -16.15 -17.98 -3.56
N PHE A 100 -15.64 -16.75 -3.38
CA PHE A 100 -15.80 -15.68 -4.38
C PHE A 100 -15.10 -16.02 -5.70
N GLN A 101 -13.94 -16.67 -5.63
CA GLN A 101 -13.26 -17.15 -6.83
C GLN A 101 -14.09 -18.22 -7.56
N ASP A 102 -14.71 -19.14 -6.84
CA ASP A 102 -15.55 -20.18 -7.44
C ASP A 102 -16.78 -19.56 -8.11
N ILE A 103 -17.44 -18.60 -7.47
CA ILE A 103 -18.52 -17.82 -8.06
C ILE A 103 -18.06 -17.03 -9.29
N ALA A 104 -16.88 -16.41 -9.25
CA ALA A 104 -16.34 -15.70 -10.39
C ALA A 104 -16.14 -16.63 -11.63
N ARG A 105 -15.80 -17.88 -11.38
CA ARG A 105 -15.65 -18.92 -12.44
C ARG A 105 -17.00 -19.41 -12.97
N SER A 106 -18.01 -19.53 -12.10
CA SER A 106 -19.34 -20.03 -12.46
C SER A 106 -20.18 -18.97 -13.19
N HIS A 107 -20.00 -17.69 -12.85
CA HIS A 107 -20.81 -16.58 -13.35
C HIS A 107 -20.01 -15.60 -14.20
N SER A 108 -19.75 -15.97 -15.45
CA SER A 108 -18.98 -15.16 -16.39
C SER A 108 -19.61 -13.81 -16.75
N THR A 109 -20.89 -13.58 -16.44
CA THR A 109 -21.59 -12.30 -16.65
C THR A 109 -21.52 -11.36 -15.46
N TRP A 110 -20.99 -11.77 -14.32
CA TRP A 110 -20.80 -10.95 -13.14
C TRP A 110 -19.37 -10.45 -13.04
N ASN A 111 -19.17 -9.29 -12.43
CA ASN A 111 -17.89 -8.86 -11.90
C ASN A 111 -17.82 -9.25 -10.43
N VAL A 112 -17.12 -10.34 -10.12
CA VAL A 112 -16.84 -10.75 -8.75
C VAL A 112 -15.46 -10.24 -8.40
N VAL A 113 -15.37 -9.38 -7.40
CA VAL A 113 -14.14 -8.66 -7.05
C VAL A 113 -13.97 -8.50 -5.55
N GLY A 114 -12.75 -8.31 -5.10
CA GLY A 114 -12.43 -7.93 -3.73
C GLY A 114 -12.17 -6.43 -3.58
N VAL A 115 -12.34 -5.91 -2.37
CA VAL A 115 -11.81 -4.63 -1.91
C VAL A 115 -10.95 -4.90 -0.68
N HIS A 116 -9.65 -4.72 -0.81
CA HIS A 116 -8.70 -4.88 0.27
C HIS A 116 -8.68 -3.61 1.12
N ALA A 117 -9.32 -3.65 2.28
CA ALA A 117 -9.52 -2.52 3.18
C ALA A 117 -8.40 -2.44 4.23
N ASP A 118 -7.18 -2.17 3.77
CA ASP A 118 -5.99 -2.01 4.61
C ASP A 118 -4.90 -1.24 3.85
N ALA A 119 -4.07 -0.48 4.55
CA ALA A 119 -3.02 0.31 3.94
C ALA A 119 -1.88 -0.52 3.34
N ASN A 120 -1.69 -1.79 3.76
CA ASN A 120 -0.60 -2.64 3.30
C ASN A 120 -0.98 -3.48 2.09
N ALA A 121 -0.92 -2.88 0.90
CA ALA A 121 -1.21 -3.53 -0.37
C ALA A 121 -0.38 -4.81 -0.62
N ALA A 122 0.90 -4.83 -0.19
CA ALA A 122 1.77 -5.97 -0.37
C ALA A 122 1.30 -7.19 0.42
N ASN A 123 0.85 -7.00 1.67
CA ASN A 123 0.28 -8.08 2.47
C ASN A 123 -1.04 -8.60 1.88
N GLY A 124 -1.87 -7.70 1.34
CA GLY A 124 -3.09 -8.10 0.64
C GLY A 124 -2.80 -8.97 -0.58
N ALA A 125 -1.89 -8.54 -1.44
CA ALA A 125 -1.47 -9.29 -2.63
C ALA A 125 -0.82 -10.64 -2.25
N ALA A 126 0.02 -10.66 -1.21
CA ALA A 126 0.65 -11.88 -0.71
C ALA A 126 -0.39 -12.89 -0.22
N LEU A 127 -1.37 -12.46 0.59
CA LEU A 127 -2.42 -13.34 1.08
C LEU A 127 -3.18 -14.03 -0.06
N LEU A 128 -3.62 -13.27 -1.08
CA LEU A 128 -4.32 -13.85 -2.22
C LEU A 128 -3.44 -14.87 -2.96
N SER A 129 -2.13 -14.62 -3.06
CA SER A 129 -1.18 -15.56 -3.66
C SER A 129 -1.03 -16.82 -2.83
N ASP A 130 -0.89 -16.70 -1.51
CA ASP A 130 -0.76 -17.82 -0.57
C ASP A 130 -2.00 -18.72 -0.56
N LEU A 131 -3.19 -18.12 -0.73
CA LEU A 131 -4.45 -18.84 -0.84
C LEU A 131 -4.69 -19.44 -2.25
N GLY A 132 -3.86 -19.12 -3.24
CA GLY A 132 -4.11 -19.50 -4.63
C GLY A 132 -5.37 -18.86 -5.21
N VAL A 133 -5.76 -17.69 -4.70
CA VAL A 133 -6.97 -16.96 -5.11
C VAL A 133 -6.62 -15.92 -6.17
N ASP A 134 -7.15 -16.09 -7.39
CA ASP A 134 -6.99 -15.17 -8.52
C ASP A 134 -8.17 -14.21 -8.66
N LEU A 135 -8.71 -13.75 -7.54
CA LEU A 135 -9.80 -12.77 -7.51
C LEU A 135 -9.24 -11.37 -7.77
N PRO A 136 -9.71 -10.66 -8.83
CA PRO A 136 -9.39 -9.25 -9.02
C PRO A 136 -9.79 -8.47 -7.77
N SER A 137 -8.89 -7.65 -7.24
CA SER A 137 -9.16 -6.91 -6.03
C SER A 137 -8.69 -5.46 -6.16
N TYR A 138 -9.45 -4.55 -5.60
CA TYR A 138 -9.12 -3.14 -5.49
C TYR A 138 -8.41 -2.86 -4.17
N GLN A 139 -7.60 -1.82 -4.14
CA GLN A 139 -6.90 -1.37 -2.95
C GLN A 139 -7.61 -0.17 -2.35
N ASP A 140 -8.00 -0.28 -1.09
CA ASP A 140 -8.64 0.80 -0.31
C ASP A 140 -7.84 1.07 0.96
N GLU A 141 -6.88 1.97 0.88
CA GLU A 141 -5.97 2.31 1.98
C GLU A 141 -6.65 3.11 3.09
N ASN A 142 -7.71 3.85 2.74
CA ASN A 142 -8.30 4.87 3.60
C ASN A 142 -9.72 4.53 4.05
N GLY A 143 -10.25 3.37 3.68
CA GLY A 143 -11.63 3.00 3.98
C GLY A 143 -12.66 3.80 3.18
N THR A 144 -12.27 4.32 2.00
CA THR A 144 -13.13 5.12 1.12
C THR A 144 -14.37 4.36 0.70
N PHE A 145 -14.23 3.08 0.33
CA PHE A 145 -15.35 2.23 -0.09
C PHE A 145 -16.39 2.06 1.02
N ALA A 146 -15.93 1.76 2.23
CA ALA A 146 -16.82 1.61 3.37
C ALA A 146 -17.51 2.94 3.73
N GLY A 147 -16.78 4.06 3.68
CA GLY A 147 -17.30 5.38 3.95
C GLY A 147 -18.36 5.82 2.95
N GLU A 148 -18.10 5.72 1.66
CA GLU A 148 -19.02 6.12 0.58
C GLU A 148 -20.32 5.27 0.58
N LEU A 149 -20.20 3.98 0.88
CA LEU A 149 -21.34 3.09 0.93
C LEU A 149 -22.04 3.03 2.30
N GLY A 150 -21.55 3.73 3.31
CA GLY A 150 -22.07 3.65 4.68
C GLY A 150 -22.04 2.21 5.20
N LEU A 151 -20.93 1.49 5.01
CA LEU A 151 -20.76 0.15 5.58
C LEU A 151 -20.38 0.26 7.06
N PRO A 152 -20.74 -0.71 7.89
CA PRO A 152 -20.26 -0.77 9.26
C PRO A 152 -18.75 -1.04 9.29
N ASN A 153 -18.08 -0.62 10.36
CA ASN A 153 -16.65 -0.83 10.55
C ASN A 153 -16.33 -2.28 10.99
N VAL A 154 -16.77 -3.23 10.20
CA VAL A 154 -16.52 -4.67 10.37
C VAL A 154 -16.27 -5.31 9.02
N ILE A 155 -15.53 -6.40 8.99
CA ILE A 155 -15.28 -7.25 7.81
C ILE A 155 -15.42 -8.73 8.21
N PRO A 156 -15.80 -9.62 7.28
CA PRO A 156 -16.13 -9.34 5.87
C PRO A 156 -17.50 -8.69 5.68
N VAL A 157 -17.63 -7.95 4.59
CA VAL A 157 -18.92 -7.46 4.10
C VAL A 157 -19.03 -7.79 2.62
N THR A 158 -20.14 -8.41 2.21
CA THR A 158 -20.43 -8.64 0.80
C THR A 158 -21.46 -7.62 0.31
N VAL A 159 -21.18 -6.98 -0.81
CA VAL A 159 -22.06 -6.00 -1.44
C VAL A 159 -22.49 -6.53 -2.81
N VAL A 160 -23.79 -6.60 -3.03
CA VAL A 160 -24.40 -6.94 -4.33
C VAL A 160 -24.85 -5.65 -5.00
N VAL A 161 -24.38 -5.43 -6.23
CA VAL A 161 -24.64 -4.22 -7.02
C VAL A 161 -25.26 -4.62 -8.36
N ARG A 162 -26.28 -3.90 -8.79
CA ARG A 162 -26.89 -4.02 -10.12
C ARG A 162 -27.04 -2.64 -10.72
N ASP A 163 -26.61 -2.47 -11.96
CA ASP A 163 -26.68 -1.18 -12.69
C ASP A 163 -26.10 -0.02 -11.89
N GLY A 164 -24.99 -0.25 -11.18
CA GLY A 164 -24.31 0.74 -10.34
C GLY A 164 -25.00 1.05 -9.00
N LYS A 165 -26.12 0.37 -8.67
CA LYS A 165 -26.86 0.57 -7.42
C LYS A 165 -26.63 -0.59 -6.47
N VAL A 166 -26.42 -0.29 -5.20
CA VAL A 166 -26.33 -1.31 -4.15
C VAL A 166 -27.71 -1.89 -3.86
N GLU A 167 -27.89 -3.18 -4.17
CA GLU A 167 -29.10 -3.93 -3.91
C GLU A 167 -29.11 -4.52 -2.49
N LYS A 168 -27.94 -5.02 -2.04
CA LYS A 168 -27.84 -5.69 -0.74
C LYS A 168 -26.42 -5.57 -0.16
N LYS A 169 -26.37 -5.51 1.16
CA LYS A 169 -25.15 -5.62 1.97
C LYS A 169 -25.32 -6.79 2.94
N PHE A 170 -24.40 -7.75 2.91
CA PHE A 170 -24.35 -8.84 3.88
C PHE A 170 -23.20 -8.57 4.85
N VAL A 171 -23.54 -8.33 6.11
CA VAL A 171 -22.57 -8.04 7.18
C VAL A 171 -22.35 -9.30 7.99
N LYS A 172 -21.88 -10.34 7.31
CA LYS A 172 -21.56 -11.65 7.90
C LYS A 172 -20.60 -12.40 7.00
N PRO A 173 -19.78 -13.31 7.54
CA PRO A 173 -19.07 -14.28 6.70
C PRO A 173 -20.05 -15.31 6.12
N PHE A 174 -19.69 -15.85 4.96
CA PHE A 174 -20.31 -17.05 4.39
C PHE A 174 -19.47 -18.28 4.71
N THR A 175 -20.12 -19.42 4.86
CA THR A 175 -19.47 -20.67 5.27
C THR A 175 -19.25 -21.64 4.11
N SER A 176 -19.86 -21.37 2.96
CA SER A 176 -19.67 -22.13 1.71
C SER A 176 -19.97 -21.29 0.48
N ALA A 177 -19.46 -21.74 -0.68
CA ALA A 177 -19.78 -21.12 -1.97
C ALA A 177 -21.29 -21.23 -2.28
N ASP A 178 -21.92 -22.35 -1.97
CA ASP A 178 -23.37 -22.57 -2.19
C ASP A 178 -24.23 -21.59 -1.37
N GLU A 179 -23.86 -21.35 -0.09
CA GLU A 179 -24.56 -20.38 0.75
C GLU A 179 -24.44 -18.96 0.17
N LEU A 180 -23.24 -18.59 -0.27
CA LEU A 180 -22.98 -17.29 -0.87
C LEU A 180 -23.75 -17.13 -2.18
N GLU A 181 -23.69 -18.12 -3.07
CA GLU A 181 -24.39 -18.10 -4.36
C GLU A 181 -25.91 -18.00 -4.18
N GLN A 182 -26.48 -18.82 -3.29
CA GLN A 182 -27.89 -18.77 -3.00
C GLN A 182 -28.35 -17.40 -2.47
N ALA A 183 -27.55 -16.80 -1.57
CA ALA A 183 -27.85 -15.47 -1.02
C ALA A 183 -27.80 -14.37 -2.09
N ILE A 184 -26.84 -14.46 -3.04
CA ILE A 184 -26.74 -13.52 -4.16
C ILE A 184 -27.94 -13.71 -5.11
N ASP A 185 -28.25 -14.94 -5.48
CA ASP A 185 -29.36 -15.25 -6.38
C ASP A 185 -30.73 -14.78 -5.85
N GLU A 186 -30.94 -14.85 -4.53
CA GLU A 186 -32.15 -14.33 -3.89
C GLU A 186 -32.28 -12.80 -4.07
N VAL A 187 -31.19 -12.07 -4.11
CA VAL A 187 -31.16 -10.62 -4.33
C VAL A 187 -31.36 -10.27 -5.82
N LEU A 188 -30.87 -11.13 -6.72
CA LEU A 188 -30.88 -10.87 -8.15
C LEU A 188 -32.14 -11.36 -8.87
N LYS A 189 -33.05 -12.04 -8.17
CA LYS A 189 -34.40 -12.43 -8.70
C LYS A 189 -35.26 -11.20 -8.90
#